data_700fb7a244fedc9db06653637828e1b9
#
_entry.id   700fb7a244fedc9db06653637828e1b9
#
_cell.length_a   1.000
_cell.length_b   1.000
_cell.length_c   1.000
_cell.angle_alpha   90.00
_cell.angle_beta   90.00
_cell.angle_gamma   90.00
#
_symmetry.space_group_name_H-M   'P 1'
#
loop_
_entity.id
_entity.type
_entity.pdbx_description
1 polymer ?
#
loop_
_entity_poly.entity_id
_entity_poly.type
_entity_poly.pdbx_seq_one_letter_code
_entity_poly.pdbx_strand_id
1 'polypeptide(L)'
;NSGCWQEGEFVTKDQCAFFSRGRGQSPRGLRFRDKRPDYIVVDDLDDDEMCRSEARVREMTKWVKEALFGCFGGKEGRFIMVGNLIGKNSVLQKMTDSDTVYTSTVYAIGKDGTPAWPECYTIELLRSRERFMGYRSFQKEYMHNPITEGAVFQERWIRWKRMLKLRYYESLV
;
A
#
# COMPACT_ATOMS: atom_id res chain seq x y z
N ASN A 1 18.23 -20.55 23.53
CA ASN A 1 18.99 -20.05 22.38
C ASN A 1 18.80 -21.03 21.22
N SER A 2 18.18 -20.57 20.14
CA SER A 2 17.95 -21.35 18.92
C SER A 2 19.24 -21.59 18.11
N GLY A 3 20.35 -20.98 18.50
CA GLY A 3 21.67 -21.13 17.88
C GLY A 3 21.92 -20.34 16.60
N CYS A 4 20.91 -19.64 16.06
CA CYS A 4 21.08 -18.81 14.88
C CYS A 4 20.34 -17.46 15.08
N TRP A 5 21.13 -16.43 15.38
CA TRP A 5 20.70 -15.03 15.40
C TRP A 5 21.71 -14.22 14.60
N GLN A 6 21.39 -13.95 13.36
CA GLN A 6 22.14 -13.05 12.50
C GLN A 6 21.25 -11.91 12.07
N GLU A 7 21.82 -10.79 11.66
CA GLU A 7 21.07 -9.69 11.10
C GLU A 7 20.26 -10.17 9.88
N GLY A 8 18.94 -10.05 9.98
CA GLY A 8 18.01 -10.47 8.93
C GLY A 8 17.71 -11.97 8.84
N GLU A 9 18.31 -12.81 9.71
CA GLU A 9 18.01 -14.24 9.72
C GLU A 9 18.04 -14.79 11.15
N PHE A 10 16.97 -15.47 11.55
CA PHE A 10 16.93 -16.12 12.85
C PHE A 10 15.99 -17.33 12.88
N VAL A 11 16.21 -18.21 13.83
CA VAL A 11 15.39 -19.40 14.06
C VAL A 11 14.92 -19.41 15.50
N THR A 12 13.62 -19.57 15.71
CA THR A 12 13.03 -19.69 17.05
C THR A 12 13.30 -21.06 17.68
N LYS A 13 13.01 -21.21 18.98
CA LYS A 13 13.07 -22.50 19.68
C LYS A 13 12.17 -23.54 19.03
N ASP A 14 11.01 -23.13 18.53
CA ASP A 14 10.02 -24.00 17.88
C ASP A 14 10.39 -24.29 16.40
N GLN A 15 11.63 -24.00 16.03
CA GLN A 15 12.18 -24.26 14.69
C GLN A 15 11.48 -23.48 13.57
N CYS A 16 10.88 -22.32 13.88
CA CYS A 16 10.39 -21.38 12.88
C CYS A 16 11.55 -20.50 12.41
N ALA A 17 11.85 -20.51 11.11
CA ALA A 17 12.92 -19.73 10.51
C ALA A 17 12.37 -18.45 9.88
N PHE A 18 13.03 -17.33 10.13
CA PHE A 18 12.72 -16.02 9.56
C PHE A 18 13.88 -15.52 8.71
N PHE A 19 13.54 -14.99 7.55
CA PHE A 19 14.50 -14.42 6.61
C PHE A 19 14.01 -13.02 6.18
N SER A 20 14.78 -11.99 6.45
CA SER A 20 14.53 -10.64 5.95
C SER A 20 15.30 -10.41 4.65
N ARG A 21 14.65 -9.77 3.68
CA ARG A 21 15.28 -9.38 2.41
C ARG A 21 14.82 -7.98 2.04
N GLY A 22 15.76 -7.17 1.63
CA GLY A 22 15.47 -5.86 1.08
C GLY A 22 14.91 -5.95 -0.33
N ARG A 23 14.25 -4.89 -0.74
CA ARG A 23 13.71 -4.73 -2.11
C ARG A 23 14.78 -4.99 -3.17
N GLY A 24 14.46 -5.82 -4.15
CA GLY A 24 15.36 -6.17 -5.25
C GLY A 24 16.43 -7.23 -4.93
N GLN A 25 16.59 -7.63 -3.67
CA GLN A 25 17.44 -8.75 -3.33
C GLN A 25 16.81 -10.06 -3.83
N SER A 26 17.65 -11.02 -4.25
CA SER A 26 17.14 -12.31 -4.72
C SER A 26 16.58 -13.13 -3.56
N PRO A 27 15.29 -13.43 -3.54
CA PRO A 27 14.71 -14.33 -2.55
C PRO A 27 14.84 -15.80 -2.97
N ARG A 28 15.34 -16.04 -4.19
CA ARG A 28 15.45 -17.39 -4.75
C ARG A 28 16.47 -18.21 -3.97
N GLY A 29 16.13 -19.47 -3.72
CA GLY A 29 16.99 -20.38 -2.99
C GLY A 29 16.85 -20.33 -1.48
N LEU A 30 16.00 -19.42 -0.94
CA LEU A 30 15.69 -19.42 0.49
C LEU A 30 15.08 -20.75 0.90
N ARG A 31 15.69 -21.35 1.90
CA ARG A 31 15.20 -22.58 2.53
C ARG A 31 15.73 -22.68 3.95
N PHE A 32 14.98 -23.34 4.78
CA PHE A 32 15.45 -23.82 6.08
C PHE A 32 15.36 -25.33 6.08
N ARG A 33 16.51 -25.98 6.19
CA ARG A 33 16.65 -27.44 5.99
C ARG A 33 16.14 -27.86 4.60
N ASP A 34 15.12 -28.72 4.54
CA ASP A 34 14.46 -29.20 3.33
C ASP A 34 13.23 -28.39 2.92
N LYS A 35 12.83 -27.38 3.73
CA LYS A 35 11.60 -26.61 3.52
C LYS A 35 11.86 -25.27 2.86
N ARG A 36 11.00 -24.91 1.94
CA ARG A 36 10.90 -23.58 1.36
C ARG A 36 9.98 -22.69 2.21
N PRO A 37 9.99 -21.36 2.02
CA PRO A 37 9.04 -20.48 2.66
C PRO A 37 7.60 -20.94 2.45
N ASP A 38 6.81 -20.86 3.49
CA ASP A 38 5.37 -21.14 3.54
C ASP A 38 4.56 -19.88 3.91
N TYR A 39 5.27 -18.82 4.32
CA TYR A 39 4.68 -17.54 4.67
C TYR A 39 5.59 -16.41 4.19
N ILE A 40 5.05 -15.51 3.39
CA ILE A 40 5.77 -14.35 2.86
C ILE A 40 4.98 -13.09 3.22
N VAL A 41 5.65 -12.15 3.88
CA VAL A 41 5.12 -10.83 4.17
C VAL A 41 5.94 -9.81 3.39
N VAL A 42 5.26 -8.97 2.64
CA VAL A 42 5.84 -7.80 1.98
C VAL A 42 5.30 -6.57 2.68
N ASP A 43 6.18 -5.77 3.24
CA ASP A 43 5.85 -4.60 4.03
C ASP A 43 6.45 -3.35 3.39
N ASP A 44 5.60 -2.34 3.17
CA ASP A 44 5.96 -1.01 2.64
C ASP A 44 6.91 -1.06 1.42
N LEU A 45 6.56 -1.87 0.40
CA LEU A 45 7.40 -2.06 -0.78
C LEU A 45 7.50 -0.80 -1.66
N ASP A 46 6.39 -0.06 -1.76
CA ASP A 46 6.29 1.12 -2.61
C ASP A 46 6.93 2.35 -1.95
N ASP A 47 7.62 3.16 -2.74
CA ASP A 47 8.07 4.49 -2.35
C ASP A 47 7.71 5.54 -3.43
N ASP A 48 7.74 6.82 -3.05
CA ASP A 48 7.37 7.92 -3.94
C ASP A 48 8.22 7.97 -5.23
N GLU A 49 9.50 7.64 -5.15
CA GLU A 49 10.41 7.65 -6.30
C GLU A 49 10.07 6.53 -7.28
N MET A 50 9.81 5.34 -6.78
CA MET A 50 9.41 4.20 -7.59
C MET A 50 8.08 4.45 -8.28
N CYS A 51 7.09 4.98 -7.57
CA CYS A 51 5.75 5.25 -8.09
C CYS A 51 5.72 6.30 -9.22
N ARG A 52 6.76 7.15 -9.35
CA ARG A 52 6.92 8.09 -10.48
C ARG A 52 7.33 7.42 -11.78
N SER A 53 7.81 6.18 -11.73
CA SER A 53 8.31 5.44 -12.89
C SER A 53 7.48 4.20 -13.16
N GLU A 54 6.68 4.23 -14.23
CA GLU A 54 5.88 3.07 -14.64
C GLU A 54 6.75 1.84 -14.94
N ALA A 55 7.94 2.06 -15.51
CA ALA A 55 8.88 0.97 -15.80
C ALA A 55 9.36 0.29 -14.52
N ARG A 56 9.73 1.07 -13.47
CA ARG A 56 10.15 0.52 -12.17
C ARG A 56 9.01 -0.22 -11.47
N VAL A 57 7.81 0.33 -11.49
CA VAL A 57 6.63 -0.33 -10.91
C VAL A 57 6.35 -1.65 -11.62
N ARG A 58 6.43 -1.67 -12.95
CA ARG A 58 6.23 -2.89 -13.74
C ARG A 58 7.29 -3.96 -13.41
N GLU A 59 8.56 -3.56 -13.35
CA GLU A 59 9.67 -4.46 -12.99
C GLU A 59 9.49 -5.03 -11.59
N MET A 60 9.16 -4.18 -10.62
CA MET A 60 8.93 -4.61 -9.24
C MET A 60 7.70 -5.49 -9.10
N THR A 61 6.61 -5.20 -9.81
CA THR A 61 5.43 -6.06 -9.86
C THR A 61 5.79 -7.45 -10.40
N LYS A 62 6.62 -7.50 -11.44
CA LYS A 62 7.14 -8.76 -11.99
C LYS A 62 7.99 -9.50 -10.95
N TRP A 63 8.87 -8.80 -10.25
CA TRP A 63 9.70 -9.37 -9.20
C TRP A 63 8.85 -9.98 -8.06
N VAL A 64 7.79 -9.29 -7.61
CA VAL A 64 6.84 -9.82 -6.61
C VAL A 64 6.18 -11.10 -7.11
N LYS A 65 5.65 -11.09 -8.33
CA LYS A 65 4.90 -12.22 -8.90
C LYS A 65 5.78 -13.43 -9.23
N GLU A 66 6.99 -13.20 -9.75
CA GLU A 66 7.84 -14.28 -10.24
C GLU A 66 8.90 -14.72 -9.23
N ALA A 67 9.54 -13.77 -8.55
CA ALA A 67 10.64 -14.09 -7.65
C ALA A 67 10.14 -14.40 -6.24
N LEU A 68 9.33 -13.53 -5.64
CA LEU A 68 8.82 -13.76 -4.28
C LEU A 68 7.81 -14.90 -4.26
N PHE A 69 6.76 -14.80 -5.06
CA PHE A 69 5.72 -15.83 -5.09
C PHE A 69 6.29 -17.20 -5.54
N GLY A 70 7.28 -17.18 -6.44
CA GLY A 70 8.00 -18.37 -6.90
C GLY A 70 8.90 -19.02 -5.82
N CYS A 71 9.08 -18.40 -4.64
CA CYS A 71 9.82 -19.00 -3.53
C CYS A 71 9.04 -20.06 -2.77
N PHE A 72 7.71 -20.07 -2.87
CA PHE A 72 6.91 -21.12 -2.25
C PHE A 72 7.31 -22.50 -2.77
N GLY A 73 7.24 -23.47 -1.85
CA GLY A 73 7.31 -24.87 -2.23
C GLY A 73 6.04 -25.31 -2.95
N GLY A 74 5.98 -26.54 -3.44
CA GLY A 74 4.79 -27.10 -4.09
C GLY A 74 3.59 -27.30 -3.17
N LYS A 75 3.57 -26.67 -1.99
CA LYS A 75 2.46 -26.64 -1.03
C LYS A 75 1.85 -25.25 -0.97
N GLU A 76 0.63 -25.17 -0.49
CA GLU A 76 -0.05 -23.90 -0.25
C GLU A 76 0.78 -23.03 0.70
N GLY A 77 1.06 -21.81 0.26
CA GLY A 77 1.74 -20.77 1.05
C GLY A 77 0.81 -19.59 1.28
N ARG A 78 1.14 -18.79 2.30
CA ARG A 78 0.42 -17.53 2.58
C ARG A 78 1.26 -16.35 2.13
N PHE A 79 0.69 -15.53 1.27
CA PHE A 79 1.28 -14.27 0.82
C PHE A 79 0.48 -13.09 1.35
N ILE A 80 1.13 -12.22 2.08
CA ILE A 80 0.52 -10.99 2.59
C ILE A 80 1.35 -9.80 2.09
N MET A 81 0.69 -8.81 1.56
CA MET A 81 1.29 -7.53 1.21
C MET A 81 0.58 -6.42 1.97
N VAL A 82 1.33 -5.63 2.71
CA VAL A 82 0.85 -4.52 3.54
C VAL A 82 1.52 -3.24 3.09
N GLY A 83 0.81 -2.14 3.13
CA GLY A 83 1.35 -0.83 2.81
C GLY A 83 0.28 0.22 2.56
N ASN A 84 0.70 1.45 2.33
CA ASN A 84 -0.16 2.55 1.94
C ASN A 84 -0.24 2.69 0.41
N LEU A 85 -1.41 3.06 -0.10
CA LEU A 85 -1.57 3.45 -1.51
C LEU A 85 -1.01 4.87 -1.71
N ILE A 86 0.31 4.97 -1.84
CA ILE A 86 1.01 6.25 -1.96
C ILE A 86 1.02 6.82 -3.37
N GLY A 87 0.68 6.01 -4.37
CA GLY A 87 0.60 6.41 -5.78
C GLY A 87 -0.46 5.62 -6.53
N LYS A 88 -1.13 6.27 -7.49
CA LYS A 88 -2.07 5.60 -8.40
C LYS A 88 -1.38 4.54 -9.26
N ASN A 89 -0.10 4.71 -9.51
CA ASN A 89 0.76 3.72 -10.14
C ASN A 89 1.74 3.19 -9.10
N SER A 90 1.34 2.17 -8.37
CA SER A 90 2.13 1.49 -7.34
C SER A 90 2.05 -0.02 -7.50
N VAL A 91 2.98 -0.75 -6.91
CA VAL A 91 2.92 -2.22 -6.92
C VAL A 91 1.72 -2.71 -6.12
N LEU A 92 1.47 -2.09 -4.96
CA LEU A 92 0.31 -2.42 -4.13
C LEU A 92 -1.00 -2.22 -4.93
N GLN A 93 -1.16 -1.11 -5.68
CA GLN A 93 -2.32 -0.90 -6.54
C GLN A 93 -2.46 -1.99 -7.60
N LYS A 94 -1.36 -2.35 -8.28
CA LYS A 94 -1.36 -3.44 -9.29
C LYS A 94 -1.74 -4.80 -8.69
N MET A 95 -1.41 -5.03 -7.43
CA MET A 95 -1.80 -6.26 -6.73
C MET A 95 -3.27 -6.21 -6.31
N THR A 96 -3.76 -5.08 -5.80
CA THR A 96 -5.17 -4.93 -5.39
C THR A 96 -6.15 -4.95 -6.56
N ASP A 97 -5.70 -4.55 -7.76
CA ASP A 97 -6.51 -4.61 -8.99
C ASP A 97 -6.68 -6.06 -9.52
N SER A 98 -5.98 -7.03 -8.92
CA SER A 98 -6.09 -8.43 -9.32
C SER A 98 -7.31 -9.10 -8.66
N ASP A 99 -8.11 -9.78 -9.44
CA ASP A 99 -9.26 -10.57 -9.00
C ASP A 99 -8.89 -11.83 -8.17
N THR A 100 -7.61 -12.20 -8.20
CA THR A 100 -7.07 -13.37 -7.47
C THR A 100 -6.59 -13.05 -6.06
N VAL A 101 -6.65 -11.77 -5.65
CA VAL A 101 -6.15 -11.30 -4.36
C VAL A 101 -7.28 -10.77 -3.50
N TYR A 102 -7.36 -11.26 -2.26
CA TYR A 102 -8.25 -10.66 -1.27
C TYR A 102 -7.66 -9.33 -0.80
N THR A 103 -8.45 -8.26 -0.87
CA THR A 103 -8.04 -6.92 -0.46
C THR A 103 -8.88 -6.43 0.72
N SER A 104 -8.19 -5.90 1.74
CA SER A 104 -8.82 -5.19 2.86
C SER A 104 -8.20 -3.81 2.96
N THR A 105 -9.03 -2.76 2.91
CA THR A 105 -8.59 -1.37 3.00
C THR A 105 -9.21 -0.71 4.23
N VAL A 106 -8.36 -0.09 5.05
CA VAL A 106 -8.77 0.62 6.26
C VAL A 106 -8.46 2.10 6.09
N TYR A 107 -9.48 2.91 5.92
CA TYR A 107 -9.34 4.37 5.89
C TYR A 107 -9.29 4.90 7.32
N ALA A 108 -8.39 5.85 7.60
CA ALA A 108 -8.29 6.43 8.96
C ALA A 108 -9.59 7.10 9.42
N ILE A 109 -10.36 7.64 8.49
CA ILE A 109 -11.70 8.20 8.74
C ILE A 109 -12.70 7.49 7.82
N GLY A 110 -13.69 6.86 8.41
CA GLY A 110 -14.77 6.20 7.69
C GLY A 110 -15.69 7.17 6.94
N LYS A 111 -16.56 6.64 6.09
CA LYS A 111 -17.55 7.45 5.34
C LYS A 111 -18.54 8.17 6.24
N ASP A 112 -18.76 7.65 7.43
CA ASP A 112 -19.59 8.22 8.51
C ASP A 112 -18.88 9.33 9.30
N GLY A 113 -17.58 9.59 8.99
CA GLY A 113 -16.76 10.57 9.67
C GLY A 113 -16.13 10.09 10.97
N THR A 114 -16.27 8.80 11.32
CA THR A 114 -15.69 8.23 12.54
C THR A 114 -14.26 7.73 12.26
N PRO A 115 -13.35 7.78 13.25
CA PRO A 115 -12.03 7.17 13.13
C PRO A 115 -12.14 5.64 13.07
N ALA A 116 -11.31 5.00 12.24
CA ALA A 116 -11.24 3.54 12.17
C ALA A 116 -10.68 2.89 13.45
N TRP A 117 -9.89 3.64 14.20
CA TRP A 117 -9.27 3.19 15.45
C TRP A 117 -9.36 4.28 16.54
N PRO A 118 -10.57 4.51 17.10
CA PRO A 118 -10.84 5.64 17.98
C PRO A 118 -10.03 5.60 19.29
N GLU A 119 -9.62 4.42 19.76
CA GLU A 119 -8.80 4.27 20.98
C GLU A 119 -7.40 4.85 20.81
N CYS A 120 -6.88 4.89 19.59
CA CYS A 120 -5.56 5.42 19.24
C CYS A 120 -5.61 6.77 18.55
N TYR A 121 -6.61 6.96 17.69
CA TYR A 121 -6.72 8.13 16.81
C TYR A 121 -8.10 8.78 16.97
N THR A 122 -8.19 9.77 17.84
CA THR A 122 -9.42 10.57 17.91
C THR A 122 -9.59 11.42 16.66
N ILE A 123 -10.81 11.85 16.38
CA ILE A 123 -11.08 12.67 15.18
C ILE A 123 -10.34 14.01 15.25
N GLU A 124 -10.19 14.60 16.45
CA GLU A 124 -9.46 15.84 16.69
C GLU A 124 -7.98 15.68 16.34
N LEU A 125 -7.38 14.55 16.74
CA LEU A 125 -5.99 14.23 16.44
C LEU A 125 -5.80 14.04 14.92
N LEU A 126 -6.68 13.33 14.24
CA LEU A 126 -6.62 13.14 12.79
C LEU A 126 -6.77 14.48 12.05
N ARG A 127 -7.69 15.35 12.48
CA ARG A 127 -7.85 16.69 11.92
C ARG A 127 -6.65 17.60 12.20
N SER A 128 -6.00 17.44 13.36
CA SER A 128 -4.75 18.16 13.66
C SER A 128 -3.62 17.72 12.74
N ARG A 129 -3.48 16.40 12.49
CA ARG A 129 -2.50 15.88 11.54
C ARG A 129 -2.76 16.34 10.12
N GLU A 130 -4.01 16.35 9.68
CA GLU A 130 -4.40 16.87 8.36
C GLU A 130 -3.98 18.35 8.19
N ARG A 131 -4.21 19.19 9.21
CA ARG A 131 -3.78 20.61 9.18
C ARG A 131 -2.26 20.75 9.14
N PHE A 132 -1.52 19.92 9.87
CA PHE A 132 -0.06 19.97 9.92
C PHE A 132 0.58 19.52 8.62
N MET A 133 0.19 18.38 8.08
CA MET A 133 0.82 17.78 6.90
C MET A 133 0.19 18.25 5.58
N GLY A 134 -0.96 18.89 5.63
CA GLY A 134 -1.74 19.31 4.49
C GLY A 134 -2.64 18.23 3.88
N TYR A 135 -3.69 18.67 3.21
CA TYR A 135 -4.75 17.78 2.67
C TYR A 135 -4.21 16.66 1.78
N ARG A 136 -3.30 16.97 0.84
CA ARG A 136 -2.77 15.97 -0.10
C ARG A 136 -2.01 14.85 0.60
N SER A 137 -1.11 15.20 1.51
CA SER A 137 -0.34 14.22 2.29
C SER A 137 -1.25 13.39 3.17
N PHE A 138 -2.24 14.01 3.79
CA PHE A 138 -3.23 13.28 4.60
C PHE A 138 -4.05 12.31 3.75
N GLN A 139 -4.51 12.72 2.57
CA GLN A 139 -5.22 11.83 1.66
C GLN A 139 -4.37 10.62 1.25
N LYS A 140 -3.09 10.82 0.96
CA LYS A 140 -2.16 9.76 0.60
C LYS A 140 -1.91 8.81 1.77
N GLU A 141 -1.50 9.34 2.92
CA GLU A 141 -0.98 8.52 4.03
C GLU A 141 -2.09 7.91 4.92
N TYR A 142 -3.25 8.56 5.01
CA TYR A 142 -4.32 8.16 5.93
C TYR A 142 -5.59 7.69 5.21
N MET A 143 -5.77 8.09 3.95
CA MET A 143 -7.02 7.83 3.22
C MET A 143 -6.81 6.99 1.95
N HIS A 144 -5.61 6.46 1.71
CA HIS A 144 -5.26 5.67 0.52
C HIS A 144 -5.74 6.31 -0.79
N ASN A 145 -5.74 7.65 -0.84
CA ASN A 145 -6.19 8.43 -1.98
C ASN A 145 -5.08 9.38 -2.47
N PRO A 146 -4.07 8.86 -3.18
CA PRO A 146 -2.99 9.67 -3.69
C PRO A 146 -3.48 10.64 -4.75
N ILE A 147 -3.34 11.94 -4.48
CA ILE A 147 -3.70 13.02 -5.40
C ILE A 147 -2.48 13.35 -6.25
N THR A 148 -2.60 13.19 -7.56
CA THR A 148 -1.52 13.48 -8.52
C THR A 148 -1.09 14.94 -8.42
N GLU A 149 0.23 15.20 -8.42
CA GLU A 149 0.77 16.55 -8.54
C GLU A 149 0.30 17.19 -9.87
N GLY A 150 -0.14 18.41 -9.81
CA GLY A 150 -0.69 19.13 -10.97
C GLY A 150 -2.22 19.13 -11.09
N ALA A 151 -2.95 18.41 -10.26
CA ALA A 151 -4.39 18.55 -10.18
C ALA A 151 -4.74 19.95 -9.60
N VAL A 152 -5.10 20.88 -10.47
CA VAL A 152 -5.42 22.27 -10.09
C VAL A 152 -6.69 22.33 -9.25
N PHE A 153 -7.64 21.41 -9.50
CA PHE A 153 -8.93 21.39 -8.82
C PHE A 153 -8.99 20.28 -7.78
N GLN A 154 -9.47 20.60 -6.58
CA GLN A 154 -9.78 19.62 -5.54
C GLN A 154 -11.26 19.28 -5.62
N GLU A 155 -11.60 17.98 -5.51
CA GLU A 155 -12.97 17.49 -5.56
C GLU A 155 -13.91 18.24 -4.59
N ARG A 156 -13.42 18.58 -3.39
CA ARG A 156 -14.18 19.38 -2.40
C ARG A 156 -14.56 20.81 -2.87
N TRP A 157 -13.94 21.30 -3.93
CA TRP A 157 -14.28 22.60 -4.52
C TRP A 157 -15.37 22.48 -5.57
N ILE A 158 -15.67 21.28 -6.05
CA ILE A 158 -16.71 21.02 -7.01
C ILE A 158 -18.07 21.18 -6.31
N ARG A 159 -18.81 22.18 -6.71
CA ARG A 159 -20.19 22.38 -6.24
C ARG A 159 -21.13 22.07 -7.38
N TRP A 160 -21.92 21.04 -7.22
CA TRP A 160 -22.97 20.69 -8.16
C TRP A 160 -24.10 21.69 -8.01
N LYS A 161 -24.41 22.42 -9.10
CA LYS A 161 -25.60 23.27 -9.18
C LYS A 161 -26.55 22.73 -10.25
N ARG A 162 -27.84 22.88 -10.02
CA ARG A 162 -28.83 22.56 -11.04
C ARG A 162 -28.60 23.51 -12.24
N MET A 163 -28.44 22.94 -13.44
CA MET A 163 -28.30 23.72 -14.65
C MET A 163 -29.56 24.59 -14.88
N LEU A 164 -29.35 25.87 -15.08
CA LEU A 164 -30.38 26.78 -15.52
C LEU A 164 -30.50 26.73 -17.04
N LYS A 165 -31.63 27.23 -17.59
CA LYS A 165 -31.75 27.40 -19.04
C LYS A 165 -30.69 28.41 -19.53
N LEU A 166 -30.09 28.15 -20.71
CA LEU A 166 -28.99 28.97 -21.28
C LEU A 166 -29.26 30.49 -21.27
N ARG A 167 -30.51 30.90 -21.43
CA ARG A 167 -30.93 32.30 -21.39
C ARG A 167 -30.65 33.05 -20.07
N TYR A 168 -30.34 32.35 -19.02
CA TYR A 168 -30.01 32.92 -17.69
C TYR A 168 -28.51 33.14 -17.49
N TYR A 169 -27.68 32.81 -18.49
CA TYR A 169 -26.24 33.05 -18.44
C TYR A 169 -25.90 34.25 -19.32
N GLU A 170 -25.22 35.23 -18.78
CA GLU A 170 -24.79 36.42 -19.51
C GLU A 170 -23.63 36.13 -20.46
N SER A 171 -22.83 35.12 -20.14
CA SER A 171 -21.74 34.63 -21.00
C SER A 171 -21.51 33.12 -20.79
N LEU A 172 -21.14 32.47 -21.86
CA LEU A 172 -20.61 31.09 -21.83
C LEU A 172 -19.13 31.22 -22.17
N VAL A 173 -18.26 30.88 -21.21
CA VAL A 173 -16.82 30.82 -21.40
C VAL A 173 -16.41 29.36 -21.48
#